data_612df9e2a631ecc8068ed1374fd05e78
#
_entry.id   612df9e2a631ecc8068ed1374fd05e78
#
_cell.length_a   1.000
_cell.length_b   1.000
_cell.length_c   1.000
_cell.angle_alpha   90.00
_cell.angle_beta   90.00
_cell.angle_gamma   90.00
#
_symmetry.space_group_name_H-M   'P 1'
#
loop_
_entity.id
_entity.type
_entity.pdbx_description
1 polymer ?
#
loop_
_entity_poly.entity_id
_entity_poly.type
_entity_poly.pdbx_seq_one_letter_code
_entity_poly.pdbx_strand_id
1 'polypeptide(L)'
;MKRYILIALVALTSVGIASPTMAQKFSIAYVDMQYILKNLPQYETANDQLNMISKRWQKDIDAAQQAAQLLATNFQTEQIFLSAEMKQRREEEILAKEQEVLELKRKYFGQDGEWYKKREALLKPIQDEIYNAIQDIASEKRYDVVKDRSAEPSLIYMSSKLDISDQVLEKLGAK
;
A
#
# COMPACT_ATOMS: atom_id res chain seq x y z
N MET A 1 -68.38 29.09 -40.10
CA MET A 1 -67.33 29.82 -39.34
C MET A 1 -67.02 29.20 -37.98
N LYS A 2 -67.90 28.46 -37.29
CA LYS A 2 -67.64 27.86 -35.99
C LYS A 2 -66.73 26.57 -36.01
N ARG A 3 -66.55 25.90 -37.14
CA ARG A 3 -65.76 24.69 -37.29
C ARG A 3 -64.26 24.92 -37.43
N TYR A 4 -63.82 26.09 -37.86
CA TYR A 4 -62.41 26.43 -38.05
C TYR A 4 -61.77 26.99 -36.77
N ILE A 5 -62.54 27.48 -35.83
CA ILE A 5 -62.03 27.96 -34.51
C ILE A 5 -61.60 26.82 -33.61
N LEU A 6 -62.24 25.65 -33.74
CA LEU A 6 -61.93 24.49 -32.94
C LEU A 6 -60.60 23.79 -33.37
N ILE A 7 -60.25 23.91 -34.65
CA ILE A 7 -59.01 23.34 -35.19
C ILE A 7 -57.81 24.22 -34.84
N ALA A 8 -57.96 25.53 -34.69
CA ALA A 8 -56.89 26.45 -34.31
C ALA A 8 -56.51 26.33 -32.82
N LEU A 9 -57.42 25.84 -31.96
CA LEU A 9 -57.20 25.73 -30.52
C LEU A 9 -56.40 24.45 -30.13
N VAL A 10 -56.44 23.43 -31.00
CA VAL A 10 -55.70 22.15 -30.74
C VAL A 10 -54.23 22.22 -31.19
N ALA A 11 -53.88 23.13 -32.10
CA ALA A 11 -52.51 23.29 -32.59
C ALA A 11 -51.59 24.09 -31.64
N LEU A 12 -52.13 24.71 -30.58
CA LEU A 12 -51.34 25.59 -29.70
C LEU A 12 -50.84 24.91 -28.42
N THR A 13 -51.13 23.61 -28.19
CA THR A 13 -50.77 22.90 -26.96
C THR A 13 -49.58 21.96 -27.08
N SER A 14 -48.88 21.92 -28.22
CA SER A 14 -47.68 21.11 -28.42
C SER A 14 -46.37 21.89 -28.32
N VAL A 15 -46.32 22.95 -27.52
CA VAL A 15 -45.03 23.50 -27.07
C VAL A 15 -44.51 22.53 -26.01
N GLY A 16 -43.84 21.48 -26.47
CA GLY A 16 -43.16 20.54 -25.61
C GLY A 16 -42.22 21.32 -24.69
N ILE A 17 -42.47 21.24 -23.41
CA ILE A 17 -41.53 21.65 -22.35
C ILE A 17 -40.33 20.71 -22.51
N ALA A 18 -39.37 21.09 -23.37
CA ALA A 18 -38.06 20.50 -23.39
C ALA A 18 -37.41 20.86 -22.05
N SER A 19 -37.66 20.03 -21.01
CA SER A 19 -36.91 20.11 -19.77
C SER A 19 -35.45 19.94 -20.17
N PRO A 20 -34.56 20.89 -19.83
CA PRO A 20 -33.15 20.69 -20.08
C PRO A 20 -32.76 19.46 -19.25
N THR A 21 -32.50 18.33 -19.88
CA THR A 21 -31.83 17.21 -19.29
C THR A 21 -30.46 17.72 -18.89
N MET A 22 -30.30 18.14 -17.65
CA MET A 22 -29.00 18.40 -17.03
C MET A 22 -28.28 17.07 -17.05
N ALA A 23 -27.53 16.79 -18.10
CA ALA A 23 -26.60 15.69 -18.15
C ALA A 23 -25.67 15.91 -16.96
N GLN A 24 -25.83 15.11 -15.92
CA GLN A 24 -24.97 15.16 -14.73
C GLN A 24 -23.56 14.87 -15.22
N LYS A 25 -22.72 15.93 -15.26
CA LYS A 25 -21.37 15.83 -15.76
C LYS A 25 -20.56 15.04 -14.73
N PHE A 26 -20.40 13.75 -14.99
CA PHE A 26 -19.59 12.88 -14.16
C PHE A 26 -18.13 13.36 -14.18
N SER A 27 -17.62 13.72 -13.02
CA SER A 27 -16.30 14.35 -12.87
C SER A 27 -15.31 13.37 -12.23
N ILE A 28 -14.23 13.07 -12.95
CA ILE A 28 -13.18 12.16 -12.51
C ILE A 28 -11.88 12.93 -12.34
N ALA A 29 -11.14 12.64 -11.27
CA ALA A 29 -9.76 13.04 -11.09
C ALA A 29 -8.86 11.81 -10.89
N TYR A 30 -7.56 12.02 -11.00
CA TYR A 30 -6.54 10.99 -10.78
C TYR A 30 -5.48 11.52 -9.82
N VAL A 31 -4.90 10.59 -9.09
CA VAL A 31 -3.68 10.79 -8.30
C VAL A 31 -2.64 9.75 -8.69
N ASP A 32 -1.39 10.04 -8.45
CA ASP A 32 -0.29 9.09 -8.49
C ASP A 32 0.19 8.85 -7.05
N MET A 33 -0.30 7.77 -6.43
CA MET A 33 0.06 7.45 -5.05
C MET A 33 1.57 7.22 -4.87
N GLN A 34 2.25 6.65 -5.87
CA GLN A 34 3.70 6.44 -5.80
C GLN A 34 4.46 7.77 -5.84
N TYR A 35 4.02 8.70 -6.71
CA TYR A 35 4.58 10.04 -6.78
C TYR A 35 4.36 10.81 -5.48
N ILE A 36 3.14 10.79 -4.93
CA ILE A 36 2.82 11.46 -3.66
C ILE A 36 3.69 10.92 -2.54
N LEU A 37 3.70 9.59 -2.32
CA LEU A 37 4.51 8.94 -1.28
C LEU A 37 5.99 9.29 -1.40
N LYS A 38 6.55 9.24 -2.61
CA LYS A 38 7.97 9.54 -2.85
C LYS A 38 8.36 10.99 -2.50
N ASN A 39 7.41 11.91 -2.56
CA ASN A 39 7.63 13.33 -2.27
C ASN A 39 7.23 13.73 -0.84
N LEU A 40 6.87 12.77 0.02
CA LEU A 40 6.55 13.00 1.42
C LEU A 40 7.76 12.67 2.33
N PRO A 41 8.32 13.64 3.07
CA PRO A 41 9.45 13.40 3.98
C PRO A 41 9.15 12.35 5.06
N GLN A 42 7.90 12.28 5.54
CA GLN A 42 7.49 11.28 6.52
C GLN A 42 7.59 9.85 5.95
N TYR A 43 7.31 9.67 4.65
CA TYR A 43 7.43 8.37 3.98
C TYR A 43 8.89 7.91 3.87
N GLU A 44 9.80 8.83 3.53
CA GLU A 44 11.24 8.57 3.52
C GLU A 44 11.73 8.15 4.92
N THR A 45 11.35 8.94 5.95
CA THR A 45 11.68 8.63 7.35
C THR A 45 11.16 7.25 7.78
N ALA A 46 9.92 6.92 7.42
CA ALA A 46 9.32 5.62 7.74
C ALA A 46 10.07 4.46 7.05
N ASN A 47 10.46 4.63 5.78
CA ASN A 47 11.25 3.63 5.05
C ASN A 47 12.64 3.46 5.65
N ASP A 48 13.30 4.54 6.06
CA ASP A 48 14.61 4.47 6.72
C ASP A 48 14.53 3.71 8.05
N GLN A 49 13.49 3.96 8.85
CA GLN A 49 13.24 3.21 10.07
C GLN A 49 13.02 1.71 9.79
N LEU A 50 12.21 1.37 8.78
CA LEU A 50 11.99 -0.01 8.37
C LEU A 50 13.28 -0.69 7.91
N ASN A 51 14.11 0.01 7.14
CA ASN A 51 15.39 -0.48 6.67
C ASN A 51 16.37 -0.74 7.83
N MET A 52 16.44 0.17 8.81
CA MET A 52 17.29 0.00 10.00
C MET A 52 16.86 -1.20 10.83
N ILE A 53 15.56 -1.34 11.08
CA ILE A 53 15.01 -2.46 11.85
C ILE A 53 15.24 -3.78 11.10
N SER A 54 14.98 -3.82 9.79
CA SER A 54 15.20 -4.99 8.94
C SER A 54 16.66 -5.45 8.96
N LYS A 55 17.60 -4.51 8.83
CA LYS A 55 19.04 -4.80 8.94
C LYS A 55 19.43 -5.36 10.31
N ARG A 56 18.83 -4.87 11.39
CA ARG A 56 19.07 -5.39 12.73
C ARG A 56 18.58 -6.83 12.85
N TRP A 57 17.34 -7.10 12.45
CA TRP A 57 16.77 -8.44 12.51
C TRP A 57 17.53 -9.44 11.63
N GLN A 58 18.01 -8.98 10.45
CA GLN A 58 18.85 -9.81 9.60
C GLN A 58 20.16 -10.19 10.31
N LYS A 59 20.81 -9.23 11.02
CA LYS A 59 22.00 -9.52 11.81
C LYS A 59 21.74 -10.54 12.93
N ASP A 60 20.59 -10.46 13.59
CA ASP A 60 20.21 -11.42 14.64
C ASP A 60 20.06 -12.84 14.05
N ILE A 61 19.43 -12.95 12.86
CA ILE A 61 19.31 -14.23 12.13
C ILE A 61 20.68 -14.74 11.70
N ASP A 62 21.52 -13.88 11.14
CA ASP A 62 22.85 -14.25 10.65
C ASP A 62 23.73 -14.75 11.81
N ALA A 63 23.66 -14.10 12.97
CA ALA A 63 24.39 -14.51 14.17
C ALA A 63 23.92 -15.89 14.67
N ALA A 64 22.61 -16.13 14.72
CA ALA A 64 22.06 -17.43 15.09
C ALA A 64 22.46 -18.52 14.08
N GLN A 65 22.44 -18.20 12.79
CA GLN A 65 22.84 -19.13 11.71
C GLN A 65 24.33 -19.47 11.80
N GLN A 66 25.19 -18.48 12.06
CA GLN A 66 26.62 -18.72 12.26
C GLN A 66 26.88 -19.60 13.49
N ALA A 67 26.13 -19.39 14.60
CA ALA A 67 26.25 -20.21 15.79
C ALA A 67 25.85 -21.68 15.53
N ALA A 68 24.75 -21.91 14.82
CA ALA A 68 24.32 -23.26 14.41
C ALA A 68 25.36 -23.93 13.50
N GLN A 69 25.89 -23.19 12.52
CA GLN A 69 26.91 -23.69 11.59
C GLN A 69 28.21 -24.05 12.32
N LEU A 70 28.64 -23.24 13.30
CA LEU A 70 29.82 -23.51 14.09
C LEU A 70 29.67 -24.79 14.93
N LEU A 71 28.51 -24.98 15.57
CA LEU A 71 28.21 -26.19 16.32
C LEU A 71 28.24 -27.43 15.42
N ALA A 72 27.64 -27.36 14.23
CA ALA A 72 27.65 -28.46 13.27
C ALA A 72 29.06 -28.79 12.79
N THR A 73 29.89 -27.78 12.51
CA THR A 73 31.27 -27.95 12.08
C THR A 73 32.13 -28.58 13.19
N ASN A 74 31.99 -28.10 14.41
CA ASN A 74 32.70 -28.65 15.56
C ASN A 74 32.30 -30.12 15.79
N PHE A 75 31.02 -30.43 15.72
CA PHE A 75 30.54 -31.80 15.86
C PHE A 75 31.15 -32.73 14.80
N GLN A 76 31.22 -32.31 13.53
CA GLN A 76 31.86 -33.10 12.49
C GLN A 76 33.32 -33.46 12.79
N THR A 77 34.06 -32.58 13.43
CA THR A 77 35.47 -32.85 13.80
C THR A 77 35.63 -33.62 15.05
N GLU A 78 34.74 -33.43 16.04
CA GLU A 78 34.83 -34.03 17.39
C GLU A 78 34.15 -35.40 17.50
N GLN A 79 33.20 -35.72 16.59
CA GLN A 79 32.32 -36.89 16.70
C GLN A 79 33.07 -38.24 16.87
N ILE A 80 34.28 -38.34 16.33
CA ILE A 80 35.09 -39.56 16.45
C ILE A 80 35.58 -39.84 17.89
N PHE A 81 35.63 -38.79 18.73
CA PHE A 81 36.06 -38.87 20.12
C PHE A 81 34.90 -38.92 21.13
N LEU A 82 33.65 -38.75 20.65
CA LEU A 82 32.47 -38.68 21.49
C LEU A 82 31.85 -40.05 21.76
N SER A 83 31.32 -40.26 22.97
CA SER A 83 30.46 -41.41 23.27
C SER A 83 29.11 -41.26 22.51
N ALA A 84 28.36 -42.39 22.40
CA ALA A 84 27.05 -42.36 21.78
C ALA A 84 26.08 -41.33 22.40
N GLU A 85 26.07 -41.27 23.72
CA GLU A 85 25.25 -40.31 24.47
C GLU A 85 25.67 -38.86 24.21
N MET A 86 26.99 -38.60 24.16
CA MET A 86 27.49 -37.24 23.83
C MET A 86 27.15 -36.81 22.39
N LYS A 87 27.24 -37.77 21.45
CA LYS A 87 26.82 -37.49 20.04
C LYS A 87 25.37 -37.10 19.99
N GLN A 88 24.47 -37.87 20.60
CA GLN A 88 23.04 -37.56 20.61
C GLN A 88 22.78 -36.15 21.20
N ARG A 89 23.40 -35.79 22.31
CA ARG A 89 23.26 -34.46 22.92
C ARG A 89 23.73 -33.35 21.99
N ARG A 90 24.81 -33.55 21.25
CA ARG A 90 25.29 -32.57 20.27
C ARG A 90 24.38 -32.43 19.07
N GLU A 91 23.82 -33.52 18.57
CA GLU A 91 22.83 -33.51 17.50
C GLU A 91 21.55 -32.78 17.93
N GLU A 92 21.07 -33.02 19.16
CA GLU A 92 19.91 -32.30 19.70
C GLU A 92 20.19 -30.80 19.88
N GLU A 93 21.40 -30.41 20.29
CA GLU A 93 21.83 -29.01 20.43
C GLU A 93 21.87 -28.30 19.06
N ILE A 94 22.44 -28.97 18.05
CA ILE A 94 22.47 -28.44 16.66
C ILE A 94 21.05 -28.24 16.13
N LEU A 95 20.19 -29.25 16.26
CA LEU A 95 18.81 -29.20 15.82
C LEU A 95 18.05 -28.07 16.51
N ALA A 96 18.25 -27.88 17.83
CA ALA A 96 17.62 -26.78 18.56
C ALA A 96 18.08 -25.41 18.02
N LYS A 97 19.37 -25.26 17.67
CA LYS A 97 19.90 -24.02 17.09
C LYS A 97 19.39 -23.77 15.67
N GLU A 98 19.24 -24.79 14.85
CA GLU A 98 18.63 -24.68 13.54
C GLU A 98 17.15 -24.27 13.63
N GLN A 99 16.41 -24.82 14.59
CA GLN A 99 15.03 -24.43 14.88
C GLN A 99 14.94 -22.97 15.33
N GLU A 100 15.85 -22.52 16.20
CA GLU A 100 15.93 -21.11 16.63
C GLU A 100 16.06 -20.16 15.41
N VAL A 101 16.91 -20.51 14.43
CA VAL A 101 17.07 -19.74 13.19
C VAL A 101 15.74 -19.67 12.40
N LEU A 102 15.04 -20.78 12.28
CA LEU A 102 13.75 -20.83 11.58
C LEU A 102 12.69 -20.01 12.30
N GLU A 103 12.67 -20.07 13.63
CA GLU A 103 11.75 -19.28 14.45
C GLU A 103 12.02 -17.79 14.32
N LEU A 104 13.29 -17.35 14.35
CA LEU A 104 13.65 -15.94 14.14
C LEU A 104 13.24 -15.45 12.75
N LYS A 105 13.49 -16.25 11.70
CA LYS A 105 13.05 -15.91 10.33
C LYS A 105 11.53 -15.76 10.25
N ARG A 106 10.79 -16.70 10.86
CA ARG A 106 9.31 -16.64 10.90
C ARG A 106 8.82 -15.44 11.71
N LYS A 107 9.41 -15.22 12.88
CA LYS A 107 9.05 -14.09 13.76
C LYS A 107 9.23 -12.76 13.09
N TYR A 108 10.36 -12.54 12.42
CA TYR A 108 10.67 -11.24 11.84
C TYR A 108 10.05 -11.05 10.46
N PHE A 109 10.15 -12.05 9.57
CA PHE A 109 9.81 -11.92 8.15
C PHE A 109 8.73 -12.90 7.67
N GLY A 110 8.12 -13.66 8.57
CA GLY A 110 6.99 -14.53 8.23
C GLY A 110 5.77 -13.74 7.78
N GLN A 111 4.72 -14.42 7.32
CA GLN A 111 3.52 -13.82 6.75
C GLN A 111 2.88 -12.76 7.66
N ASP A 112 2.82 -13.01 8.99
CA ASP A 112 2.34 -12.07 10.01
C ASP A 112 3.47 -11.61 10.93
N GLY A 113 4.70 -11.56 10.40
CA GLY A 113 5.90 -11.25 11.15
C GLY A 113 5.99 -9.79 11.58
N GLU A 114 6.94 -9.52 12.45
CA GLU A 114 7.15 -8.18 13.01
C GLU A 114 7.44 -7.11 11.94
N TRP A 115 8.01 -7.49 10.80
CA TRP A 115 8.26 -6.58 9.69
C TRP A 115 6.95 -6.02 9.11
N TYR A 116 5.97 -6.89 8.87
CA TYR A 116 4.67 -6.47 8.32
C TYR A 116 3.92 -5.58 9.30
N LYS A 117 3.88 -5.95 10.58
CA LYS A 117 3.25 -5.14 11.63
C LYS A 117 3.89 -3.75 11.75
N LYS A 118 5.23 -3.71 11.69
CA LYS A 118 5.97 -2.45 11.79
C LYS A 118 5.74 -1.57 10.57
N ARG A 119 5.75 -2.19 9.38
CA ARG A 119 5.45 -1.50 8.12
C ARG A 119 4.05 -0.90 8.16
N GLU A 120 3.05 -1.67 8.55
CA GLU A 120 1.67 -1.19 8.67
C GLU A 120 1.57 -0.02 9.67
N ALA A 121 2.15 -0.18 10.86
CA ALA A 121 2.14 0.86 11.88
C ALA A 121 2.80 2.18 11.45
N LEU A 122 3.83 2.12 10.60
CA LEU A 122 4.53 3.30 10.11
C LEU A 122 3.87 3.91 8.87
N LEU A 123 3.36 3.09 7.95
CA LEU A 123 2.85 3.59 6.66
C LEU A 123 1.35 3.91 6.71
N LYS A 124 0.57 3.21 7.53
CA LYS A 124 -0.88 3.44 7.60
C LYS A 124 -1.24 4.89 7.94
N PRO A 125 -0.64 5.55 8.96
CA PRO A 125 -0.95 6.96 9.26
C PRO A 125 -0.70 7.88 8.05
N ILE A 126 0.40 7.68 7.32
CA ILE A 126 0.76 8.46 6.13
C ILE A 126 -0.28 8.27 5.03
N GLN A 127 -0.71 7.03 4.80
CA GLN A 127 -1.75 6.71 3.83
C GLN A 127 -3.10 7.32 4.21
N ASP A 128 -3.45 7.31 5.50
CA ASP A 128 -4.68 7.92 6.02
C ASP A 128 -4.66 9.44 5.82
N GLU A 129 -3.52 10.12 6.05
CA GLU A 129 -3.34 11.55 5.78
C GLU A 129 -3.52 11.88 4.29
N ILE A 130 -2.90 11.10 3.40
CA ILE A 130 -3.05 11.27 1.94
C ILE A 130 -4.52 11.07 1.54
N TYR A 131 -5.17 10.02 2.06
CA TYR A 131 -6.57 9.73 1.77
C TYR A 131 -7.49 10.89 2.20
N ASN A 132 -7.29 11.44 3.40
CA ASN A 132 -8.05 12.56 3.89
C ASN A 132 -7.85 13.81 3.01
N ALA A 133 -6.61 14.11 2.61
CA ALA A 133 -6.30 15.22 1.72
C ALA A 133 -6.99 15.06 0.35
N ILE A 134 -6.98 13.84 -0.21
CA ILE A 134 -7.69 13.52 -1.47
C ILE A 134 -9.19 13.72 -1.32
N GLN A 135 -9.77 13.22 -0.22
CA GLN A 135 -11.20 13.32 0.07
C GLN A 135 -11.67 14.77 0.21
N ASP A 136 -10.89 15.60 0.88
CA ASP A 136 -11.17 17.03 1.00
C ASP A 136 -11.16 17.72 -0.37
N ILE A 137 -10.12 17.49 -1.19
CA ILE A 137 -10.00 18.07 -2.53
C ILE A 137 -11.16 17.58 -3.42
N ALA A 138 -11.51 16.30 -3.34
CA ALA A 138 -12.62 15.74 -4.10
C ALA A 138 -13.95 16.41 -3.73
N SER A 139 -14.17 16.63 -2.43
CA SER A 139 -15.36 17.32 -1.92
C SER A 139 -15.41 18.78 -2.37
N GLU A 140 -14.32 19.53 -2.21
CA GLU A 140 -14.20 20.94 -2.59
C GLU A 140 -14.43 21.15 -4.10
N LYS A 141 -13.87 20.27 -4.94
CA LYS A 141 -13.93 20.36 -6.40
C LYS A 141 -15.09 19.57 -7.03
N ARG A 142 -15.86 18.87 -6.20
CA ARG A 142 -17.02 18.06 -6.63
C ARG A 142 -16.63 16.98 -7.63
N TYR A 143 -15.52 16.27 -7.36
CA TYR A 143 -15.19 15.07 -8.11
C TYR A 143 -16.06 13.91 -7.62
N ASP A 144 -16.67 13.19 -8.56
CA ASP A 144 -17.48 12.00 -8.24
C ASP A 144 -16.59 10.79 -7.95
N VAL A 145 -15.39 10.73 -8.56
CA VAL A 145 -14.41 9.65 -8.39
C VAL A 145 -13.00 10.21 -8.48
N VAL A 146 -12.13 9.74 -7.60
CA VAL A 146 -10.67 9.88 -7.71
C VAL A 146 -10.05 8.50 -7.83
N LYS A 147 -9.21 8.30 -8.84
CA LYS A 147 -8.53 7.03 -9.13
C LYS A 147 -7.02 7.15 -8.94
N ASP A 148 -6.40 6.08 -8.46
CA ASP A 148 -4.94 5.99 -8.44
C ASP A 148 -4.43 5.48 -9.80
N ARG A 149 -3.76 6.35 -10.56
CA ARG A 149 -3.18 5.98 -11.86
C ARG A 149 -2.02 4.98 -11.74
N SER A 150 -1.32 4.97 -10.59
CA SER A 150 -0.22 4.03 -10.35
C SER A 150 -0.70 2.58 -10.18
N ALA A 151 -1.99 2.40 -9.85
CA ALA A 151 -2.66 1.11 -9.71
C ALA A 151 -3.47 0.70 -10.95
N GLU A 152 -3.49 1.53 -12.03
CA GLU A 152 -4.28 1.31 -13.25
C GLU A 152 -3.37 0.97 -14.46
N PRO A 153 -2.88 -0.27 -14.58
CA PRO A 153 -1.94 -0.63 -15.66
C PRO A 153 -2.57 -0.54 -17.06
N SER A 154 -3.90 -0.49 -17.18
CA SER A 154 -4.63 -0.31 -18.44
C SER A 154 -4.75 1.14 -18.88
N LEU A 155 -4.37 2.12 -18.05
CA LEU A 155 -4.44 3.54 -18.37
C LEU A 155 -3.28 3.94 -19.28
N ILE A 156 -3.56 4.08 -20.59
CA ILE A 156 -2.56 4.43 -21.59
C ILE A 156 -2.35 5.96 -21.68
N TYR A 157 -3.41 6.73 -21.50
CA TYR A 157 -3.37 8.20 -21.60
C TYR A 157 -4.32 8.85 -20.62
N MET A 158 -3.87 9.94 -20.04
CA MET A 158 -4.64 10.82 -19.17
C MET A 158 -4.20 12.27 -19.38
N SER A 159 -5.15 13.19 -19.46
CA SER A 159 -4.83 14.62 -19.47
C SER A 159 -4.23 15.05 -18.13
N SER A 160 -3.15 15.83 -18.15
CA SER A 160 -2.55 16.40 -16.94
C SER A 160 -3.51 17.24 -16.10
N LYS A 161 -4.57 17.77 -16.72
CA LYS A 161 -5.61 18.55 -16.02
C LYS A 161 -6.44 17.71 -15.04
N LEU A 162 -6.43 16.38 -15.22
CA LEU A 162 -7.13 15.45 -14.35
C LEU A 162 -6.27 14.97 -13.18
N ASP A 163 -4.95 15.24 -13.22
CA ASP A 163 -4.01 14.87 -12.17
C ASP A 163 -4.04 15.92 -11.05
N ILE A 164 -4.38 15.48 -9.86
CA ILE A 164 -4.43 16.32 -8.66
C ILE A 164 -3.32 15.99 -7.65
N SER A 165 -2.32 15.18 -8.03
CA SER A 165 -1.25 14.75 -7.13
C SER A 165 -0.48 15.90 -6.48
N ASP A 166 -0.17 16.94 -7.27
CA ASP A 166 0.51 18.13 -6.74
C ASP A 166 -0.35 18.90 -5.73
N GLN A 167 -1.67 18.96 -5.97
CA GLN A 167 -2.60 19.61 -5.04
C GLN A 167 -2.69 18.84 -3.71
N VAL A 168 -2.59 17.51 -3.78
CA VAL A 168 -2.51 16.67 -2.57
C VAL A 168 -1.22 16.97 -1.80
N LEU A 169 -0.07 17.06 -2.49
CA LEU A 169 1.20 17.42 -1.86
C LEU A 169 1.18 18.82 -1.24
N GLU A 170 0.60 19.80 -1.93
CA GLU A 170 0.41 21.15 -1.38
C GLU A 170 -0.44 21.14 -0.11
N LYS A 171 -1.55 20.40 -0.13
CA LYS A 171 -2.45 20.26 1.03
C LYS A 171 -1.76 19.57 2.22
N LEU A 172 -0.84 18.64 1.96
CA LEU A 172 -0.02 17.97 2.97
C LEU A 172 1.21 18.79 3.41
N GLY A 173 1.43 19.96 2.83
CA GLY A 173 2.56 20.85 3.16
C GLY A 173 3.92 20.34 2.69
N ALA A 174 3.94 19.44 1.68
CA ALA A 174 5.16 18.85 1.12
C ALA A 174 5.61 19.53 -0.20
N LYS A 175 4.89 20.56 -0.65
CA LYS A 175 5.21 21.33 -1.85
C LYS A 175 4.86 22.80 -1.66
#